data_0186526f52e0210fceed231f1901a386
#
_entry.id   0186526f52e0210fceed231f1901a386
#
_cell.length_a   1.000
_cell.length_b   1.000
_cell.length_c   1.000
_cell.angle_alpha   90.00
_cell.angle_beta   90.00
_cell.angle_gamma   90.00
#
_symmetry.space_group_name_H-M   'P 1'
#
loop_
_entity.id
_entity.type
_entity.pdbx_description
1 polymer ?
#
loop_
_entity_poly.entity_id
_entity_poly.type
_entity_poly.pdbx_seq_one_letter_code
_entity_poly.pdbx_strand_id
1 'polypeptide(L)'
;MAIDRNETFDVIVVGAGPAGSAAALRLAEQRAKVLLIERGTAPGAKNMMGGRIYTHSLERLVPDFRDRAPLERKVTKERISIGTGNEMTTIEYSNQDGKPNEESYVVLRAKFDKWLAGEAEKKGALLVSNVQVTDLITEGEGKNRRVVGVRCHDDEVYAKLVIIAEGSNTLLLEKSGLTGPTDPSTMAVGVKEVYKLKKDDLENRLMLSGDEGMAWLTLGDMTDGLLGGGFIYTNKESLSVGMVVGLEDIGKANKSVDEMLSAFTSHPRIAPLLKNGQLKEHSAHLVPEGGYKAMPQLGGNGYLIVGDAARMCMNLGYTIRGMDLAIESGMCAADAVNIALRDENMERVASLYERQIKNSWLHKDLKLYKNMPDFLASNPRIFKEYPALVN
;
A
#
# COMPACT_ATOMS: atom_id res chain seq x y z
N MET A 1 19.43 -18.27 -8.81
CA MET A 1 19.63 -19.47 -7.95
C MET A 1 18.51 -20.41 -8.33
N ALA A 2 18.80 -21.60 -8.85
CA ALA A 2 17.76 -22.57 -9.17
C ALA A 2 17.21 -23.14 -7.85
N ILE A 3 15.91 -23.10 -7.66
CA ILE A 3 15.23 -23.70 -6.51
C ILE A 3 15.25 -25.23 -6.73
N ASP A 4 15.73 -26.00 -5.75
CA ASP A 4 15.72 -27.46 -5.84
C ASP A 4 14.25 -27.95 -5.87
N ARG A 5 13.89 -28.69 -6.91
CA ARG A 5 12.52 -29.22 -7.11
C ARG A 5 12.05 -30.15 -5.98
N ASN A 6 12.97 -30.67 -5.16
CA ASN A 6 12.67 -31.51 -4.00
C ASN A 6 12.55 -30.70 -2.70
N GLU A 7 12.74 -29.39 -2.76
CA GLU A 7 12.73 -28.54 -1.58
C GLU A 7 11.32 -28.06 -1.25
N THR A 8 10.76 -28.51 -0.13
CA THR A 8 9.46 -28.07 0.37
C THR A 8 9.64 -26.95 1.40
N PHE A 9 8.93 -25.83 1.21
CA PHE A 9 8.90 -24.71 2.17
C PHE A 9 7.75 -24.91 3.18
N ASP A 10 7.89 -24.29 4.35
CA ASP A 10 6.72 -24.16 5.23
C ASP A 10 5.73 -23.16 4.63
N VAL A 11 6.25 -22.03 4.12
CA VAL A 11 5.43 -20.96 3.53
C VAL A 11 6.08 -20.39 2.28
N ILE A 12 5.30 -20.22 1.22
CA ILE A 12 5.63 -19.37 0.08
C ILE A 12 4.86 -18.06 0.23
N VAL A 13 5.55 -16.92 0.13
CA VAL A 13 4.94 -15.58 0.12
C VAL A 13 5.07 -14.98 -1.26
N VAL A 14 3.95 -14.65 -1.91
CA VAL A 14 3.89 -14.10 -3.26
C VAL A 14 3.76 -12.58 -3.21
N GLY A 15 4.85 -11.87 -3.52
CA GLY A 15 4.98 -10.41 -3.48
C GLY A 15 5.76 -9.90 -2.28
N ALA A 16 6.85 -9.19 -2.54
CA ALA A 16 7.74 -8.61 -1.53
C ALA A 16 7.46 -7.10 -1.25
N GLY A 17 6.18 -6.70 -1.32
CA GLY A 17 5.70 -5.42 -0.79
C GLY A 17 5.61 -5.45 0.74
N PRO A 18 5.09 -4.38 1.39
CA PRO A 18 5.04 -4.27 2.85
C PRO A 18 4.35 -5.44 3.55
N ALA A 19 3.23 -5.95 3.00
CA ALA A 19 2.50 -7.07 3.59
C ALA A 19 3.28 -8.38 3.53
N GLY A 20 3.81 -8.73 2.34
CA GLY A 20 4.56 -9.97 2.16
C GLY A 20 5.89 -9.96 2.90
N SER A 21 6.61 -8.84 2.86
CA SER A 21 7.87 -8.68 3.61
C SER A 21 7.66 -8.76 5.13
N ALA A 22 6.57 -8.17 5.64
CA ALA A 22 6.22 -8.27 7.07
C ALA A 22 5.87 -9.71 7.47
N ALA A 23 5.10 -10.42 6.64
CA ALA A 23 4.79 -11.82 6.87
C ALA A 23 6.06 -12.69 6.84
N ALA A 24 6.91 -12.51 5.82
CA ALA A 24 8.14 -13.28 5.68
C ALA A 24 9.12 -13.03 6.84
N LEU A 25 9.30 -11.76 7.25
CA LEU A 25 10.14 -11.39 8.38
C LEU A 25 9.65 -12.08 9.67
N ARG A 26 8.36 -11.95 9.98
CA ARG A 26 7.77 -12.48 11.20
C ARG A 26 7.81 -14.01 11.24
N LEU A 27 7.64 -14.68 10.10
CA LEU A 27 7.77 -16.14 9.96
C LEU A 27 9.21 -16.60 10.13
N ALA A 28 10.17 -15.93 9.46
CA ALA A 28 11.58 -16.27 9.54
C ALA A 28 12.14 -16.09 10.95
N GLU A 29 11.71 -15.08 11.71
CA GLU A 29 12.03 -14.91 13.14
C GLU A 29 11.63 -16.12 13.99
N GLN A 30 10.57 -16.83 13.59
CA GLN A 30 10.11 -18.07 14.25
C GLN A 30 10.70 -19.34 13.62
N ARG A 31 11.73 -19.18 12.75
CA ARG A 31 12.47 -20.26 12.07
C ARG A 31 11.62 -21.09 11.09
N ALA A 32 10.51 -20.56 10.59
CA ALA A 32 9.81 -21.17 9.47
C ALA A 32 10.68 -21.07 8.20
N LYS A 33 10.64 -22.10 7.36
CA LYS A 33 11.31 -22.10 6.05
C LYS A 33 10.46 -21.32 5.04
N VAL A 34 10.83 -20.08 4.78
CA VAL A 34 10.05 -19.12 3.99
C VAL A 34 10.71 -18.84 2.66
N LEU A 35 9.94 -18.93 1.57
CA LEU A 35 10.30 -18.42 0.25
C LEU A 35 9.49 -17.15 -0.02
N LEU A 36 10.15 -16.02 -0.23
CA LEU A 36 9.56 -14.74 -0.59
C LEU A 36 9.84 -14.44 -2.07
N ILE A 37 8.80 -14.42 -2.92
CA ILE A 37 8.92 -14.26 -4.36
C ILE A 37 8.49 -12.86 -4.77
N GLU A 38 9.31 -12.16 -5.56
CA GLU A 38 9.02 -10.83 -6.11
C GLU A 38 9.14 -10.83 -7.64
N ARG A 39 8.11 -10.33 -8.32
CA ARG A 39 8.09 -10.23 -9.79
C ARG A 39 8.98 -9.11 -10.34
N GLY A 40 9.21 -8.07 -9.56
CA GLY A 40 10.09 -6.96 -9.91
C GLY A 40 11.56 -7.34 -9.82
N THR A 41 12.43 -6.56 -10.45
CA THR A 41 13.89 -6.71 -10.34
C THR A 41 14.40 -6.54 -8.91
N ALA A 42 13.61 -5.87 -8.06
CA ALA A 42 13.80 -5.75 -6.63
C ALA A 42 12.45 -5.44 -5.96
N PRO A 43 12.29 -5.73 -4.65
CA PRO A 43 11.12 -5.28 -3.88
C PRO A 43 10.90 -3.77 -4.04
N GLY A 44 9.66 -3.36 -4.31
CA GLY A 44 9.29 -1.97 -4.54
C GLY A 44 9.53 -1.42 -5.94
N ALA A 45 10.26 -2.13 -6.81
CA ALA A 45 10.57 -1.64 -8.17
C ALA A 45 9.34 -1.48 -9.07
N LYS A 46 8.27 -2.19 -8.78
CA LYS A 46 7.00 -2.16 -9.53
C LYS A 46 5.87 -1.43 -8.79
N ASN A 47 6.11 -0.99 -7.56
CA ASN A 47 5.10 -0.36 -6.73
C ASN A 47 5.63 0.97 -6.19
N MET A 48 5.34 2.04 -6.92
CA MET A 48 5.83 3.38 -6.63
C MET A 48 4.83 4.25 -5.87
N MET A 49 3.58 3.77 -5.70
CA MET A 49 2.55 4.47 -4.94
C MET A 49 2.73 4.26 -3.43
N GLY A 50 2.23 5.20 -2.67
CA GLY A 50 2.46 5.33 -1.24
C GLY A 50 3.63 6.28 -0.97
N GLY A 51 3.41 7.21 -0.10
CA GLY A 51 4.41 8.22 0.26
C GLY A 51 4.45 8.44 1.76
N ARG A 52 3.41 8.01 2.48
CA ARG A 52 3.30 8.17 3.94
C ARG A 52 3.06 6.82 4.60
N ILE A 53 3.81 6.52 5.64
CA ILE A 53 3.62 5.36 6.51
C ILE A 53 3.38 5.80 7.94
N TYR A 54 2.33 5.28 8.57
CA TYR A 54 2.13 5.36 10.01
C TYR A 54 2.89 4.22 10.67
N THR A 55 3.59 4.48 11.78
CA THR A 55 4.70 3.63 12.21
C THR A 55 4.34 2.57 13.21
N HIS A 56 3.18 2.61 13.85
CA HIS A 56 2.87 1.72 14.95
C HIS A 56 2.92 0.21 14.63
N SER A 57 2.55 -0.21 13.41
CA SER A 57 2.74 -1.61 13.00
C SER A 57 4.20 -1.91 12.67
N LEU A 58 4.90 -0.96 12.06
CA LEU A 58 6.33 -1.09 11.77
C LEU A 58 7.16 -1.18 13.05
N GLU A 59 6.83 -0.39 14.08
CA GLU A 59 7.50 -0.41 15.38
C GLU A 59 7.36 -1.76 16.11
N ARG A 60 6.19 -2.40 15.97
CA ARG A 60 5.95 -3.74 16.50
C ARG A 60 6.72 -4.83 15.75
N LEU A 61 6.95 -4.62 14.45
CA LEU A 61 7.67 -5.56 13.60
C LEU A 61 9.19 -5.37 13.70
N VAL A 62 9.67 -4.12 13.67
CA VAL A 62 11.08 -3.73 13.73
C VAL A 62 11.22 -2.58 14.71
N PRO A 63 11.41 -2.84 16.03
CA PRO A 63 11.40 -1.79 17.06
C PRO A 63 12.43 -0.68 16.87
N ASP A 64 13.57 -1.00 16.28
CA ASP A 64 14.69 -0.08 15.98
C ASP A 64 14.62 0.53 14.55
N PHE A 65 13.43 0.54 13.93
CA PHE A 65 13.25 0.98 12.55
C PHE A 65 13.67 2.45 12.33
N ARG A 66 13.57 3.31 13.36
CA ARG A 66 13.92 4.74 13.24
C ARG A 66 15.37 4.97 12.87
N ASP A 67 16.25 4.09 13.33
CA ASP A 67 17.69 4.17 13.07
C ASP A 67 18.11 3.45 11.79
N ARG A 68 17.28 2.51 11.30
CA ARG A 68 17.67 1.57 10.25
C ARG A 68 16.86 1.70 8.95
N ALA A 69 15.60 2.11 9.05
CA ALA A 69 14.75 2.21 7.87
C ALA A 69 15.13 3.45 7.02
N PRO A 70 15.04 3.35 5.68
CA PRO A 70 15.31 4.48 4.79
C PRO A 70 14.13 5.45 4.78
N LEU A 71 13.84 6.02 5.95
CA LEU A 71 12.81 7.03 6.12
C LEU A 71 13.24 8.34 5.46
N GLU A 72 12.28 9.05 4.91
CA GLU A 72 12.48 10.40 4.40
C GLU A 72 12.25 11.40 5.54
N ARG A 73 11.17 12.18 5.54
CA ARG A 73 10.92 13.17 6.60
C ARG A 73 9.78 12.73 7.52
N LYS A 74 9.88 13.06 8.81
CA LYS A 74 8.77 12.91 9.76
C LYS A 74 7.67 13.90 9.41
N VAL A 75 6.43 13.44 9.29
CA VAL A 75 5.28 14.32 9.01
C VAL A 75 4.89 15.05 10.30
N THR A 76 5.23 16.32 10.37
CA THR A 76 4.90 17.22 11.48
C THR A 76 3.90 18.29 11.07
N LYS A 77 3.68 18.47 9.75
CA LYS A 77 2.72 19.41 9.18
C LYS A 77 1.77 18.70 8.24
N GLU A 78 0.50 19.00 8.36
CA GLU A 78 -0.54 18.52 7.46
C GLU A 78 -1.27 19.72 6.86
N ARG A 79 -1.42 19.72 5.54
CA ARG A 79 -2.25 20.70 4.82
C ARG A 79 -3.40 20.00 4.14
N ILE A 80 -4.58 20.58 4.26
CA ILE A 80 -5.75 20.20 3.49
C ILE A 80 -6.19 21.42 2.73
N SER A 81 -6.28 21.30 1.41
CA SER A 81 -6.70 22.39 0.53
C SER A 81 -7.94 22.01 -0.25
N ILE A 82 -8.76 23.03 -0.48
CA ILE A 82 -9.90 22.97 -1.40
C ILE A 82 -9.59 23.93 -2.53
N GLY A 83 -9.58 23.44 -3.77
CA GLY A 83 -9.18 24.21 -4.95
C GLY A 83 -10.27 24.31 -6.00
N THR A 84 -10.38 25.48 -6.67
CA THR A 84 -11.24 25.73 -7.81
C THR A 84 -10.54 26.68 -8.77
N GLY A 85 -10.35 26.27 -10.02
CA GLY A 85 -9.63 27.07 -11.00
C GLY A 85 -8.22 27.40 -10.54
N ASN A 86 -7.92 28.67 -10.32
CA ASN A 86 -6.62 29.15 -9.81
C ASN A 86 -6.65 29.49 -8.32
N GLU A 87 -7.78 29.29 -7.65
CA GLU A 87 -8.00 29.62 -6.25
C GLU A 87 -7.82 28.39 -5.37
N MET A 88 -7.35 28.59 -4.13
CA MET A 88 -7.10 27.47 -3.20
C MET A 88 -7.15 27.96 -1.76
N THR A 89 -8.14 27.52 -1.03
CA THR A 89 -8.24 27.69 0.43
C THR A 89 -7.51 26.54 1.11
N THR A 90 -6.64 26.86 2.08
CA THR A 90 -5.77 25.88 2.75
C THR A 90 -5.86 26.00 4.25
N ILE A 91 -6.04 24.87 4.93
CA ILE A 91 -5.93 24.73 6.37
C ILE A 91 -4.63 23.97 6.65
N GLU A 92 -3.80 24.49 7.53
CA GLU A 92 -2.58 23.81 8.01
C GLU A 92 -2.70 23.46 9.48
N TYR A 93 -2.34 22.22 9.79
CA TYR A 93 -2.11 21.73 11.13
C TYR A 93 -0.63 21.41 11.31
N SER A 94 -0.04 21.89 12.40
CA SER A 94 1.36 21.63 12.74
C SER A 94 1.45 21.06 14.15
N ASN A 95 2.13 19.93 14.29
CA ASN A 95 2.37 19.27 15.56
C ASN A 95 3.78 18.68 15.59
N GLN A 96 4.65 19.28 16.38
CA GLN A 96 6.03 18.83 16.53
C GLN A 96 6.17 17.71 17.58
N ASP A 97 5.27 17.68 18.57
CA ASP A 97 5.35 16.75 19.70
C ASP A 97 4.62 15.43 19.48
N GLY A 98 3.96 15.24 18.37
CA GLY A 98 3.09 14.16 17.93
C GLY A 98 2.92 12.97 18.88
N LYS A 99 1.69 12.50 19.07
CA LYS A 99 1.47 11.29 19.89
C LYS A 99 2.16 10.10 19.23
N PRO A 100 2.78 9.18 19.99
CA PRO A 100 3.48 8.02 19.45
C PRO A 100 2.65 7.21 18.43
N ASN A 101 1.35 7.07 18.66
CA ASN A 101 0.45 6.32 17.77
C ASN A 101 0.07 7.06 16.46
N GLU A 102 0.37 8.35 16.37
CA GLU A 102 0.10 9.21 15.21
C GLU A 102 1.37 9.48 14.40
N GLU A 103 2.51 8.98 14.86
CA GLU A 103 3.79 9.18 14.18
C GLU A 103 3.77 8.59 12.78
N SER A 104 4.17 9.40 11.83
CA SER A 104 4.26 8.99 10.42
C SER A 104 5.44 9.62 9.73
N TYR A 105 5.93 8.92 8.72
CA TYR A 105 7.05 9.37 7.89
C TYR A 105 6.68 9.29 6.42
N VAL A 106 7.32 10.15 5.65
CA VAL A 106 7.36 9.96 4.19
C VAL A 106 8.38 8.89 3.87
N VAL A 107 8.08 8.06 2.88
CA VAL A 107 8.97 7.01 2.38
C VAL A 107 8.94 6.94 0.87
N LEU A 108 10.06 6.54 0.28
CA LEU A 108 10.16 6.16 -1.13
C LEU A 108 10.08 4.63 -1.22
N ARG A 109 9.03 4.10 -1.81
CA ARG A 109 8.71 2.66 -1.84
C ARG A 109 9.85 1.80 -2.37
N ALA A 110 10.54 2.24 -3.43
CA ALA A 110 11.69 1.52 -3.98
C ALA A 110 12.83 1.31 -2.97
N LYS A 111 12.98 2.22 -2.00
CA LYS A 111 13.97 2.09 -0.92
C LYS A 111 13.39 1.31 0.27
N PHE A 112 12.18 1.67 0.68
CA PHE A 112 11.54 1.13 1.87
C PHE A 112 11.20 -0.36 1.72
N ASP A 113 10.57 -0.75 0.61
CA ASP A 113 10.18 -2.15 0.37
C ASP A 113 11.42 -3.05 0.27
N LYS A 114 12.47 -2.58 -0.43
CA LYS A 114 13.76 -3.28 -0.51
C LYS A 114 14.39 -3.49 0.85
N TRP A 115 14.36 -2.46 1.72
CA TRP A 115 14.89 -2.56 3.07
C TRP A 115 14.09 -3.57 3.89
N LEU A 116 12.76 -3.51 3.89
CA LEU A 116 11.92 -4.39 4.70
C LEU A 116 12.04 -5.85 4.26
N ALA A 117 12.11 -6.11 2.96
CA ALA A 117 12.37 -7.45 2.44
C ALA A 117 13.77 -7.94 2.82
N GLY A 118 14.78 -7.06 2.81
CA GLY A 118 16.12 -7.36 3.30
C GLY A 118 16.18 -7.69 4.80
N GLU A 119 15.28 -7.12 5.61
CA GLU A 119 15.15 -7.53 7.02
C GLU A 119 14.63 -8.97 7.14
N ALA A 120 13.68 -9.38 6.29
CA ALA A 120 13.20 -10.76 6.24
C ALA A 120 14.33 -11.73 5.80
N GLU A 121 15.12 -11.35 4.81
CA GLU A 121 16.26 -12.12 4.33
C GLU A 121 17.34 -12.29 5.42
N LYS A 122 17.65 -11.24 6.17
CA LYS A 122 18.58 -11.31 7.34
C LYS A 122 18.11 -12.27 8.42
N LYS A 123 16.80 -12.52 8.52
CA LYS A 123 16.22 -13.49 9.48
C LYS A 123 16.10 -14.90 8.91
N GLY A 124 16.49 -15.11 7.65
CA GLY A 124 16.56 -16.43 7.03
C GLY A 124 15.47 -16.72 6.00
N ALA A 125 14.62 -15.75 5.63
CA ALA A 125 13.74 -15.92 4.47
C ALA A 125 14.58 -15.95 3.18
N LEU A 126 14.25 -16.85 2.26
CA LEU A 126 14.85 -16.87 0.93
C LEU A 126 14.10 -15.88 0.02
N LEU A 127 14.74 -14.74 -0.28
CA LEU A 127 14.18 -13.75 -1.22
C LEU A 127 14.62 -14.07 -2.66
N VAL A 128 13.65 -14.22 -3.55
CA VAL A 128 13.89 -14.40 -4.99
C VAL A 128 13.17 -13.30 -5.75
N SER A 129 13.95 -12.44 -6.39
CA SER A 129 13.43 -11.33 -7.22
C SER A 129 13.49 -11.65 -8.72
N ASN A 130 12.74 -10.88 -9.53
CA ASN A 130 12.61 -11.06 -10.97
C ASN A 130 11.99 -12.41 -11.36
N VAL A 131 11.10 -12.93 -10.50
CA VAL A 131 10.34 -14.18 -10.72
C VAL A 131 8.86 -13.89 -10.55
N GLN A 132 8.09 -14.16 -11.59
CA GLN A 132 6.64 -14.02 -11.57
C GLN A 132 5.97 -15.34 -11.25
N VAL A 133 5.14 -15.36 -10.20
CA VAL A 133 4.20 -16.45 -9.98
C VAL A 133 3.06 -16.31 -10.99
N THR A 134 2.85 -17.34 -11.79
CA THR A 134 1.85 -17.35 -12.86
C THR A 134 0.58 -18.09 -12.47
N ASP A 135 0.68 -19.07 -11.59
CA ASP A 135 -0.43 -19.94 -11.18
C ASP A 135 -0.25 -20.44 -9.74
N LEU A 136 -1.36 -20.82 -9.12
CA LEU A 136 -1.38 -21.63 -7.90
C LEU A 136 -1.46 -23.11 -8.28
N ILE A 137 -0.65 -23.93 -7.64
CA ILE A 137 -0.73 -25.40 -7.74
C ILE A 137 -1.76 -25.87 -6.72
N THR A 138 -2.72 -26.66 -7.18
CA THR A 138 -3.79 -27.17 -6.32
C THR A 138 -3.93 -28.68 -6.42
N GLU A 139 -4.27 -29.31 -5.31
CA GLU A 139 -4.64 -30.73 -5.22
C GLU A 139 -6.10 -30.89 -4.78
N GLY A 140 -6.71 -32.03 -5.11
CA GLY A 140 -8.11 -32.31 -4.80
C GLY A 140 -9.09 -31.55 -5.69
N GLU A 141 -10.39 -31.84 -5.49
CA GLU A 141 -11.47 -31.22 -6.26
C GLU A 141 -12.58 -30.67 -5.35
N GLY A 142 -13.35 -29.72 -5.87
CA GLY A 142 -14.49 -29.14 -5.18
C GLY A 142 -14.12 -28.54 -3.81
N LYS A 143 -14.79 -28.98 -2.76
CA LYS A 143 -14.55 -28.52 -1.38
C LYS A 143 -13.22 -28.98 -0.78
N ASN A 144 -12.62 -30.01 -1.36
CA ASN A 144 -11.33 -30.57 -0.92
C ASN A 144 -10.15 -29.96 -1.68
N ARG A 145 -10.40 -29.03 -2.61
CA ARG A 145 -9.35 -28.33 -3.33
C ARG A 145 -8.47 -27.57 -2.35
N ARG A 146 -7.16 -27.82 -2.41
CA ARG A 146 -6.16 -27.21 -1.54
C ARG A 146 -5.03 -26.61 -2.38
N VAL A 147 -4.58 -25.41 -2.03
CA VAL A 147 -3.36 -24.83 -2.58
C VAL A 147 -2.15 -25.50 -1.91
N VAL A 148 -1.23 -26.03 -2.71
CA VAL A 148 -0.05 -26.78 -2.25
C VAL A 148 1.27 -26.17 -2.74
N GLY A 149 1.21 -25.13 -3.58
CA GLY A 149 2.39 -24.48 -4.12
C GLY A 149 2.06 -23.42 -5.15
N VAL A 150 3.09 -22.98 -5.83
CA VAL A 150 3.03 -21.97 -6.92
C VAL A 150 3.81 -22.43 -8.14
N ARG A 151 3.36 -21.98 -9.32
CA ARG A 151 4.09 -22.12 -10.57
C ARG A 151 4.71 -20.81 -10.97
N CYS A 152 6.00 -20.84 -11.32
CA CYS A 152 6.78 -19.72 -11.82
C CYS A 152 7.29 -20.07 -13.23
N HIS A 153 6.52 -19.73 -14.26
CA HIS A 153 6.72 -20.20 -15.63
C HIS A 153 6.73 -21.75 -15.70
N ASP A 154 7.88 -22.37 -15.93
CA ASP A 154 8.04 -23.83 -16.06
C ASP A 154 8.43 -24.52 -14.75
N ASP A 155 8.75 -23.73 -13.71
CA ASP A 155 9.15 -24.25 -12.41
C ASP A 155 7.97 -24.33 -11.44
N GLU A 156 7.89 -25.42 -10.70
CA GLU A 156 6.91 -25.63 -9.64
C GLU A 156 7.61 -25.65 -8.28
N VAL A 157 7.03 -24.94 -7.30
CA VAL A 157 7.53 -24.88 -5.94
C VAL A 157 6.40 -25.18 -4.97
N TYR A 158 6.66 -26.08 -4.02
CA TYR A 158 5.67 -26.59 -3.10
C TYR A 158 5.87 -26.06 -1.68
N ALA A 159 4.76 -25.87 -0.96
CA ALA A 159 4.75 -25.44 0.43
C ALA A 159 3.53 -25.96 1.18
N LYS A 160 3.59 -25.92 2.51
CA LYS A 160 2.43 -26.24 3.36
C LYS A 160 1.35 -25.17 3.24
N LEU A 161 1.73 -23.91 2.93
CA LEU A 161 0.85 -22.76 2.78
C LEU A 161 1.40 -21.73 1.79
N VAL A 162 0.52 -21.03 1.08
CA VAL A 162 0.85 -19.86 0.25
C VAL A 162 0.19 -18.61 0.83
N ILE A 163 0.99 -17.56 1.10
CA ILE A 163 0.50 -16.21 1.43
C ILE A 163 0.53 -15.36 0.18
N ILE A 164 -0.63 -14.87 -0.26
CA ILE A 164 -0.81 -14.07 -1.46
C ILE A 164 -0.80 -12.59 -1.08
N ALA A 165 0.30 -11.90 -1.42
CA ALA A 165 0.57 -10.49 -1.15
C ALA A 165 0.84 -9.73 -2.45
N GLU A 166 0.11 -10.05 -3.53
CA GLU A 166 0.34 -9.55 -4.89
C GLU A 166 -0.05 -8.09 -5.13
N GLY A 167 -0.59 -7.41 -4.10
CA GLY A 167 -0.99 -6.01 -4.16
C GLY A 167 -2.36 -5.80 -4.84
N SER A 168 -2.58 -4.60 -5.37
CA SER A 168 -3.90 -4.15 -5.83
C SER A 168 -4.43 -4.83 -7.08
N ASN A 169 -3.55 -5.35 -7.94
CA ASN A 169 -3.95 -5.87 -9.25
C ASN A 169 -4.64 -7.23 -9.23
N THR A 170 -4.48 -8.03 -8.18
CA THR A 170 -5.15 -9.31 -7.91
C THR A 170 -5.23 -10.31 -9.08
N LEU A 171 -4.25 -10.29 -9.97
CA LEU A 171 -4.27 -11.13 -11.19
C LEU A 171 -4.19 -12.63 -10.89
N LEU A 172 -3.39 -13.01 -9.90
CA LEU A 172 -3.25 -14.42 -9.48
C LEU A 172 -4.54 -14.90 -8.79
N LEU A 173 -5.13 -14.08 -7.93
CA LEU A 173 -6.37 -14.38 -7.22
C LEU A 173 -7.55 -14.56 -8.19
N GLU A 174 -7.71 -13.63 -9.14
CA GLU A 174 -8.78 -13.70 -10.14
C GLU A 174 -8.60 -14.90 -11.07
N LYS A 175 -7.38 -15.12 -11.59
CA LYS A 175 -7.06 -16.27 -12.44
C LYS A 175 -7.32 -17.62 -11.74
N SER A 176 -7.03 -17.68 -10.44
CA SER A 176 -7.22 -18.88 -9.63
C SER A 176 -8.69 -19.13 -9.23
N GLY A 177 -9.57 -18.16 -9.48
CA GLY A 177 -10.96 -18.18 -9.04
C GLY A 177 -11.14 -18.06 -7.52
N LEU A 178 -10.15 -17.53 -6.81
CA LEU A 178 -10.21 -17.27 -5.36
C LEU A 178 -10.93 -15.98 -5.03
N THR A 179 -10.95 -15.05 -5.97
CA THR A 179 -11.78 -13.83 -5.94
C THR A 179 -12.51 -13.68 -7.25
N GLY A 180 -13.63 -12.91 -7.23
CA GLY A 180 -14.26 -12.44 -8.46
C GLY A 180 -13.44 -11.34 -9.14
N PRO A 181 -13.88 -10.86 -10.32
CA PRO A 181 -13.28 -9.71 -10.98
C PRO A 181 -13.25 -8.50 -10.07
N THR A 182 -12.20 -7.70 -10.21
CA THR A 182 -12.07 -6.45 -9.44
C THR A 182 -13.20 -5.48 -9.82
N ASP A 183 -13.94 -5.00 -8.81
CA ASP A 183 -14.99 -4.01 -8.98
C ASP A 183 -14.35 -2.60 -9.10
N PRO A 184 -14.48 -1.92 -10.27
CA PRO A 184 -13.92 -0.59 -10.47
C PRO A 184 -14.41 0.46 -9.47
N SER A 185 -15.62 0.33 -8.92
CA SER A 185 -16.17 1.26 -7.93
C SER A 185 -15.44 1.25 -6.59
N THR A 186 -14.65 0.19 -6.35
CA THR A 186 -13.84 0.01 -5.13
C THR A 186 -12.37 0.36 -5.33
N MET A 187 -12.02 0.89 -6.50
CA MET A 187 -10.64 1.15 -6.90
C MET A 187 -10.44 2.58 -7.38
N ALA A 188 -9.21 3.05 -7.27
CA ALA A 188 -8.76 4.30 -7.86
C ALA A 188 -7.47 4.09 -8.67
N VAL A 189 -7.19 5.03 -9.57
CA VAL A 189 -5.88 5.18 -10.21
C VAL A 189 -5.13 6.27 -9.50
N GLY A 190 -3.94 5.95 -9.00
CA GLY A 190 -2.99 6.93 -8.51
C GLY A 190 -1.90 7.17 -9.56
N VAL A 191 -1.58 8.43 -9.80
CA VAL A 191 -0.43 8.85 -10.63
C VAL A 191 0.44 9.79 -9.81
N LYS A 192 1.77 9.63 -9.94
CA LYS A 192 2.74 10.35 -9.11
C LYS A 192 3.99 10.71 -9.91
N GLU A 193 4.50 11.89 -9.63
CA GLU A 193 5.80 12.36 -10.05
C GLU A 193 6.71 12.66 -8.85
N VAL A 194 8.02 12.42 -9.00
CA VAL A 194 9.02 12.77 -7.99
C VAL A 194 9.98 13.78 -8.59
N TYR A 195 10.02 14.98 -8.00
CA TYR A 195 10.89 16.08 -8.40
C TYR A 195 12.05 16.20 -7.43
N LYS A 196 13.29 15.98 -7.92
CA LYS A 196 14.49 16.27 -7.14
C LYS A 196 14.65 17.78 -6.98
N LEU A 197 14.84 18.23 -5.73
CA LEU A 197 15.02 19.64 -5.34
C LEU A 197 16.22 19.76 -4.38
N LYS A 198 16.80 20.93 -4.29
CA LYS A 198 17.75 21.23 -3.22
C LYS A 198 17.00 21.28 -1.88
N LYS A 199 17.66 20.78 -0.82
CA LYS A 199 17.10 20.74 0.53
C LYS A 199 16.61 22.14 0.97
N ASP A 200 17.45 23.18 0.80
CA ASP A 200 17.13 24.54 1.20
C ASP A 200 15.91 25.10 0.44
N ASP A 201 15.82 24.84 -0.88
CA ASP A 201 14.67 25.25 -1.68
C ASP A 201 13.36 24.63 -1.15
N LEU A 202 13.40 23.33 -0.79
CA LEU A 202 12.26 22.61 -0.27
C LEU A 202 11.86 23.14 1.12
N GLU A 203 12.83 23.32 2.01
CA GLU A 203 12.60 23.82 3.37
C GLU A 203 12.06 25.26 3.37
N ASN A 204 12.65 26.14 2.57
CA ASN A 204 12.21 27.54 2.47
C ASN A 204 10.79 27.65 1.86
N ARG A 205 10.48 26.90 0.81
CA ARG A 205 9.15 26.97 0.13
C ARG A 205 8.02 26.44 0.99
N LEU A 206 8.31 25.47 1.87
CA LEU A 206 7.32 24.79 2.69
C LEU A 206 7.41 25.15 4.18
N MET A 207 8.33 26.10 4.53
CA MET A 207 8.57 26.52 5.91
C MET A 207 8.87 25.33 6.84
N LEU A 208 9.78 24.45 6.41
CA LEU A 208 10.23 23.28 7.14
C LEU A 208 11.62 23.52 7.71
N SER A 209 11.97 22.86 8.81
CA SER A 209 13.30 22.88 9.40
C SER A 209 13.75 21.47 9.81
N GLY A 210 15.04 21.19 9.67
CA GLY A 210 15.61 19.91 10.06
C GLY A 210 14.97 18.72 9.34
N ASP A 211 14.41 17.80 10.12
CA ASP A 211 13.74 16.60 9.60
C ASP A 211 12.21 16.74 9.52
N GLU A 212 11.69 17.95 9.71
CA GLU A 212 10.27 18.20 9.53
C GLU A 212 9.81 17.87 8.12
N GLY A 213 8.65 17.25 8.04
CA GLY A 213 8.00 16.88 6.79
C GLY A 213 6.55 17.32 6.74
N MET A 214 6.04 17.38 5.52
CA MET A 214 4.67 17.79 5.25
C MET A 214 3.95 16.74 4.40
N ALA A 215 2.70 16.48 4.78
CA ALA A 215 1.69 15.85 3.94
C ALA A 215 0.66 16.92 3.54
N TRP A 216 0.55 17.22 2.26
CA TRP A 216 -0.41 18.17 1.73
C TRP A 216 -1.39 17.46 0.82
N LEU A 217 -2.67 17.50 1.17
CA LEU A 217 -3.75 16.85 0.47
C LEU A 217 -4.67 17.93 -0.12
N THR A 218 -5.14 17.71 -1.33
CA THR A 218 -5.99 18.67 -2.05
C THR A 218 -7.21 17.96 -2.59
N LEU A 219 -8.34 18.63 -2.58
CA LEU A 219 -9.57 18.19 -3.24
C LEU A 219 -10.18 19.36 -4.02
N GLY A 220 -11.05 19.07 -4.97
CA GLY A 220 -11.69 20.08 -5.78
C GLY A 220 -11.71 19.72 -7.27
N ASP A 221 -11.74 20.75 -8.14
CA ASP A 221 -11.92 20.58 -9.58
C ASP A 221 -10.68 20.04 -10.33
N MET A 222 -9.53 19.89 -9.63
CA MET A 222 -8.31 19.32 -10.19
C MET A 222 -8.47 17.86 -10.68
N THR A 223 -9.47 17.15 -10.16
CA THR A 223 -9.86 15.80 -10.62
C THR A 223 -10.99 15.83 -11.65
N ASP A 224 -11.23 16.94 -12.32
CA ASP A 224 -12.37 17.15 -13.25
C ASP A 224 -13.74 16.92 -12.56
N GLY A 225 -13.79 17.12 -11.24
CA GLY A 225 -14.97 16.92 -10.41
C GLY A 225 -15.28 15.46 -10.07
N LEU A 226 -14.36 14.54 -10.37
CA LEU A 226 -14.45 13.13 -9.98
C LEU A 226 -14.00 12.92 -8.53
N LEU A 227 -14.44 11.82 -7.94
CA LEU A 227 -13.94 11.35 -6.65
C LEU A 227 -12.42 11.23 -6.70
N GLY A 228 -11.74 11.91 -5.77
CA GLY A 228 -10.28 11.91 -5.72
C GLY A 228 -9.69 13.19 -5.19
N GLY A 229 -8.40 13.37 -5.43
CA GLY A 229 -7.67 14.55 -5.01
C GLY A 229 -6.18 14.46 -5.29
N GLY A 230 -5.48 15.58 -5.08
CA GLY A 230 -4.04 15.66 -5.20
C GLY A 230 -3.34 15.44 -3.86
N PHE A 231 -2.09 15.05 -3.92
CA PHE A 231 -1.22 14.92 -2.75
C PHE A 231 0.19 15.43 -3.03
N ILE A 232 0.82 15.97 -1.98
CA ILE A 232 2.23 16.38 -2.00
C ILE A 232 2.88 15.86 -0.72
N TYR A 233 3.98 15.13 -0.86
CA TYR A 233 4.77 14.61 0.26
C TYR A 233 6.22 15.07 0.14
N THR A 234 6.79 15.54 1.26
CA THR A 234 8.15 16.04 1.31
C THR A 234 9.14 14.91 1.62
N ASN A 235 10.05 14.66 0.71
CA ASN A 235 11.21 13.81 0.93
C ASN A 235 12.42 14.65 1.40
N LYS A 236 13.56 14.05 1.70
CA LYS A 236 14.78 14.76 2.12
C LYS A 236 15.26 15.75 1.07
N GLU A 237 15.32 15.33 -0.19
CA GLU A 237 15.83 16.12 -1.33
C GLU A 237 14.93 16.02 -2.56
N SER A 238 13.66 15.78 -2.36
CA SER A 238 12.67 15.70 -3.44
C SER A 238 11.27 15.96 -2.93
N LEU A 239 10.35 16.21 -3.85
CA LEU A 239 8.94 16.35 -3.61
C LEU A 239 8.20 15.28 -4.40
N SER A 240 7.37 14.50 -3.74
CA SER A 240 6.44 13.58 -4.40
C SER A 240 5.12 14.31 -4.59
N VAL A 241 4.69 14.46 -5.83
CA VAL A 241 3.45 15.13 -6.22
C VAL A 241 2.61 14.18 -7.03
N GLY A 242 1.35 14.03 -6.71
CA GLY A 242 0.50 13.12 -7.44
C GLY A 242 -0.97 13.35 -7.17
N MET A 243 -1.78 12.50 -7.75
CA MET A 243 -3.22 12.50 -7.52
C MET A 243 -3.79 11.09 -7.58
N VAL A 244 -4.95 10.94 -6.98
CA VAL A 244 -5.74 9.72 -6.98
C VAL A 244 -7.12 10.05 -7.53
N VAL A 245 -7.62 9.24 -8.46
CA VAL A 245 -8.91 9.44 -9.12
C VAL A 245 -9.66 8.11 -9.14
N GLY A 246 -10.92 8.12 -8.73
CA GLY A 246 -11.79 6.93 -8.72
C GLY A 246 -11.88 6.28 -10.10
N LEU A 247 -11.73 4.96 -10.15
CA LEU A 247 -11.61 4.24 -11.42
C LEU A 247 -12.94 4.12 -12.16
N GLU A 248 -14.07 4.01 -11.45
CA GLU A 248 -15.39 3.80 -12.05
C GLU A 248 -15.77 4.88 -13.05
N ASP A 249 -15.50 6.13 -12.67
CA ASP A 249 -15.95 7.31 -13.44
C ASP A 249 -14.87 7.91 -14.34
N ILE A 250 -13.69 7.34 -14.37
CA ILE A 250 -12.54 7.90 -15.09
C ILE A 250 -12.81 8.04 -16.60
N GLY A 251 -13.62 7.16 -17.16
CA GLY A 251 -14.05 7.22 -18.57
C GLY A 251 -15.08 8.33 -18.87
N LYS A 252 -15.63 8.98 -17.84
CA LYS A 252 -16.56 10.11 -17.95
C LYS A 252 -15.83 11.47 -17.86
N ALA A 253 -14.55 11.47 -17.51
CA ALA A 253 -13.76 12.69 -17.44
C ALA A 253 -13.48 13.26 -18.81
N ASN A 254 -13.36 14.59 -18.89
CA ASN A 254 -12.92 15.27 -20.10
C ASN A 254 -11.39 15.26 -20.27
N LYS A 255 -10.66 14.85 -19.22
CA LYS A 255 -9.21 14.81 -19.17
C LYS A 255 -8.73 13.43 -18.76
N SER A 256 -7.62 12.98 -19.32
CA SER A 256 -6.89 11.83 -18.80
C SER A 256 -6.29 12.14 -17.42
N VAL A 257 -5.93 11.12 -16.66
CA VAL A 257 -5.30 11.30 -15.33
C VAL A 257 -3.96 12.05 -15.44
N ASP A 258 -3.21 11.83 -16.51
CA ASP A 258 -1.96 12.56 -16.76
C ASP A 258 -2.20 14.05 -17.08
N GLU A 259 -3.27 14.38 -17.80
CA GLU A 259 -3.67 15.79 -18.03
C GLU A 259 -4.15 16.44 -16.73
N MET A 260 -4.86 15.70 -15.87
CA MET A 260 -5.23 16.19 -14.53
C MET A 260 -3.97 16.45 -13.67
N LEU A 261 -3.00 15.52 -13.65
CA LEU A 261 -1.75 15.72 -12.94
C LEU A 261 -0.96 16.92 -13.48
N SER A 262 -0.91 17.08 -14.81
CA SER A 262 -0.25 18.22 -15.46
C SER A 262 -0.91 19.54 -15.09
N ALA A 263 -2.24 19.59 -15.03
CA ALA A 263 -2.99 20.74 -14.56
C ALA A 263 -2.69 21.04 -13.07
N PHE A 264 -2.64 20.00 -12.23
CA PHE A 264 -2.33 20.14 -10.81
C PHE A 264 -0.91 20.66 -10.58
N THR A 265 0.10 20.09 -11.25
CA THR A 265 1.50 20.55 -11.13
C THR A 265 1.73 21.95 -11.70
N SER A 266 0.89 22.38 -12.65
CA SER A 266 0.90 23.73 -13.24
C SER A 266 0.07 24.76 -12.46
N HIS A 267 -0.71 24.33 -11.46
CA HIS A 267 -1.54 25.24 -10.67
C HIS A 267 -0.69 26.34 -9.99
N PRO A 268 -1.13 27.63 -9.98
CA PRO A 268 -0.35 28.76 -9.45
C PRO A 268 0.19 28.60 -8.01
N ARG A 269 -0.50 27.79 -7.19
CA ARG A 269 -0.05 27.51 -5.81
C ARG A 269 0.92 26.33 -5.72
N ILE A 270 0.99 25.48 -6.74
CA ILE A 270 1.82 24.24 -6.76
C ILE A 270 3.08 24.45 -7.61
N ALA A 271 2.96 25.02 -8.81
CA ALA A 271 4.08 25.23 -9.73
C ALA A 271 5.31 25.91 -9.10
N PRO A 272 5.18 26.94 -8.23
CA PRO A 272 6.33 27.55 -7.55
C PRO A 272 7.10 26.57 -6.66
N LEU A 273 6.44 25.54 -6.10
CA LEU A 273 7.09 24.52 -5.27
C LEU A 273 8.02 23.64 -6.11
N LEU A 274 7.68 23.44 -7.39
CA LEU A 274 8.41 22.59 -8.32
C LEU A 274 9.48 23.35 -9.13
N LYS A 275 9.55 24.67 -8.99
CA LYS A 275 10.51 25.51 -9.72
C LYS A 275 11.95 25.00 -9.55
N ASN A 276 12.69 24.83 -10.66
CA ASN A 276 14.04 24.27 -10.72
C ASN A 276 14.11 22.79 -10.26
N GLY A 277 12.99 22.13 -10.05
CA GLY A 277 12.93 20.70 -9.76
C GLY A 277 13.24 19.87 -11.00
N GLN A 278 13.95 18.76 -10.82
CA GLN A 278 14.23 17.82 -11.89
C GLN A 278 13.32 16.60 -11.71
N LEU A 279 12.45 16.34 -12.69
CA LEU A 279 11.62 15.13 -12.73
C LEU A 279 12.53 13.89 -12.75
N LYS A 280 12.34 12.99 -11.77
CA LYS A 280 13.10 11.75 -11.61
C LYS A 280 12.28 10.50 -11.82
N GLU A 281 10.99 10.59 -11.56
CA GLU A 281 10.09 9.45 -11.60
C GLU A 281 8.71 9.92 -12.01
N HIS A 282 8.08 9.14 -12.88
CA HIS A 282 6.65 9.21 -13.17
C HIS A 282 6.11 7.79 -13.09
N SER A 283 5.05 7.58 -12.33
CA SER A 283 4.49 6.25 -12.10
C SER A 283 2.99 6.29 -11.88
N ALA A 284 2.31 5.23 -12.28
CA ALA A 284 0.88 5.04 -12.03
C ALA A 284 0.62 3.66 -11.43
N HIS A 285 -0.39 3.55 -10.57
CA HIS A 285 -0.76 2.32 -9.92
C HIS A 285 -2.23 2.31 -9.52
N LEU A 286 -2.84 1.12 -9.45
CA LEU A 286 -4.15 0.95 -8.83
C LEU A 286 -4.06 1.04 -7.31
N VAL A 287 -5.07 1.65 -6.69
CA VAL A 287 -5.20 1.80 -5.24
C VAL A 287 -6.58 1.30 -4.83
N PRO A 288 -6.70 0.37 -3.86
CA PRO A 288 -8.01 -0.04 -3.36
C PRO A 288 -8.59 1.06 -2.47
N GLU A 289 -9.86 1.38 -2.67
CA GLU A 289 -10.59 2.41 -1.91
C GLU A 289 -11.86 1.89 -1.23
N GLY A 290 -12.31 0.68 -1.57
CA GLY A 290 -13.56 0.11 -1.06
C GLY A 290 -13.55 -0.25 0.44
N GLY A 291 -12.38 -0.29 1.07
CA GLY A 291 -12.21 -0.51 2.51
C GLY A 291 -12.85 -1.81 2.99
N TYR A 292 -13.44 -1.77 4.20
CA TYR A 292 -13.98 -2.94 4.89
C TYR A 292 -14.97 -3.77 4.06
N LYS A 293 -15.85 -3.13 3.29
CA LYS A 293 -16.90 -3.80 2.52
C LYS A 293 -16.38 -4.51 1.27
N ALA A 294 -15.21 -4.11 0.78
CA ALA A 294 -14.57 -4.70 -0.40
C ALA A 294 -13.66 -5.89 -0.07
N MET A 295 -13.46 -6.20 1.22
CA MET A 295 -12.58 -7.30 1.63
C MET A 295 -13.13 -8.65 1.14
N PRO A 296 -12.32 -9.47 0.46
CA PRO A 296 -12.71 -10.82 0.07
C PRO A 296 -12.64 -11.78 1.27
N GLN A 297 -12.92 -13.06 1.05
CA GLN A 297 -12.55 -14.11 1.99
C GLN A 297 -11.02 -14.11 2.16
N LEU A 298 -10.55 -13.99 3.40
CA LEU A 298 -9.14 -13.74 3.71
C LEU A 298 -8.23 -14.97 3.60
N GLY A 299 -8.79 -16.15 3.46
CA GLY A 299 -8.01 -17.37 3.33
C GLY A 299 -8.89 -18.59 3.15
N GLY A 300 -8.26 -19.70 2.81
CA GLY A 300 -8.91 -20.97 2.57
C GLY A 300 -7.93 -22.12 2.74
N ASN A 301 -8.26 -23.26 2.13
CA ASN A 301 -7.45 -24.45 2.25
C ASN A 301 -6.09 -24.27 1.53
N GLY A 302 -5.03 -24.09 2.31
CA GLY A 302 -3.66 -23.93 1.83
C GLY A 302 -3.28 -22.50 1.38
N TYR A 303 -4.10 -21.47 1.61
CA TYR A 303 -3.74 -20.10 1.29
C TYR A 303 -4.29 -19.04 2.25
N LEU A 304 -3.60 -17.88 2.31
CA LEU A 304 -4.05 -16.65 2.95
C LEU A 304 -3.84 -15.46 2.00
N ILE A 305 -4.64 -14.39 2.15
CA ILE A 305 -4.56 -13.16 1.37
C ILE A 305 -4.26 -11.99 2.33
N VAL A 306 -3.27 -11.15 2.00
CA VAL A 306 -2.83 -10.04 2.87
C VAL A 306 -2.66 -8.72 2.10
N GLY A 307 -2.72 -7.61 2.82
CA GLY A 307 -2.49 -6.27 2.27
C GLY A 307 -3.55 -5.85 1.25
N ASP A 308 -3.12 -5.13 0.22
CA ASP A 308 -4.01 -4.60 -0.82
C ASP A 308 -4.71 -5.70 -1.64
N ALA A 309 -4.11 -6.88 -1.74
CA ALA A 309 -4.74 -8.05 -2.35
C ALA A 309 -6.00 -8.49 -1.56
N ALA A 310 -6.00 -8.27 -0.25
CA ALA A 310 -7.16 -8.44 0.63
C ALA A 310 -8.03 -7.17 0.75
N ARG A 311 -7.79 -6.13 -0.08
CA ARG A 311 -8.47 -4.82 -0.01
C ARG A 311 -8.34 -4.13 1.36
N MET A 312 -7.27 -4.43 2.11
CA MET A 312 -7.00 -3.83 3.42
C MET A 312 -6.37 -2.45 3.26
N CYS A 313 -7.18 -1.53 2.77
CA CYS A 313 -6.86 -0.13 2.60
C CYS A 313 -8.00 0.70 3.18
N MET A 314 -7.69 1.79 3.89
CA MET A 314 -8.68 2.60 4.59
C MET A 314 -8.81 3.96 3.92
N ASN A 315 -10.01 4.25 3.41
CA ASN A 315 -10.36 5.57 2.91
C ASN A 315 -10.96 6.39 4.07
N LEU A 316 -10.27 7.48 4.44
CA LEU A 316 -10.69 8.41 5.51
C LEU A 316 -11.44 9.62 4.96
N GLY A 317 -11.72 9.66 3.65
CA GLY A 317 -12.36 10.78 2.97
C GLY A 317 -11.36 11.83 2.47
N TYR A 318 -10.39 12.21 3.27
CA TYR A 318 -9.35 13.16 2.91
C TYR A 318 -8.01 12.50 2.56
N THR A 319 -7.79 11.26 2.95
CA THR A 319 -6.58 10.47 2.65
C THR A 319 -6.87 8.99 2.58
N ILE A 320 -6.01 8.28 1.87
CA ILE A 320 -6.02 6.82 1.78
C ILE A 320 -4.81 6.28 2.54
N ARG A 321 -5.04 5.29 3.38
CA ARG A 321 -4.06 4.69 4.27
C ARG A 321 -4.00 3.18 4.03
N GLY A 322 -2.82 2.65 3.70
CA GLY A 322 -2.67 1.24 3.30
C GLY A 322 -1.40 0.56 3.80
N MET A 323 -0.23 1.26 3.86
CA MET A 323 1.04 0.61 4.14
C MET A 323 1.13 -0.05 5.52
N ASP A 324 0.66 0.62 6.55
CA ASP A 324 0.63 0.11 7.91
C ASP A 324 -0.41 -1.00 8.11
N LEU A 325 -1.55 -0.90 7.40
CA LEU A 325 -2.54 -1.98 7.34
C LEU A 325 -1.94 -3.22 6.66
N ALA A 326 -1.19 -3.02 5.58
CA ALA A 326 -0.49 -4.08 4.88
C ALA A 326 0.50 -4.81 5.80
N ILE A 327 1.33 -4.07 6.55
CA ILE A 327 2.28 -4.63 7.53
C ILE A 327 1.51 -5.40 8.63
N GLU A 328 0.46 -4.81 9.20
CA GLU A 328 -0.35 -5.45 10.24
C GLU A 328 -0.95 -6.77 9.75
N SER A 329 -1.53 -6.77 8.54
CA SER A 329 -2.13 -7.98 7.97
C SER A 329 -1.10 -9.09 7.74
N GLY A 330 0.10 -8.73 7.29
CA GLY A 330 1.21 -9.66 7.14
C GLY A 330 1.64 -10.28 8.48
N MET A 331 1.75 -9.48 9.54
CA MET A 331 2.03 -9.97 10.89
C MET A 331 0.93 -10.89 11.41
N CYS A 332 -0.34 -10.53 11.24
CA CYS A 332 -1.47 -11.38 11.65
C CYS A 332 -1.47 -12.72 10.93
N ALA A 333 -1.15 -12.73 9.62
CA ALA A 333 -1.02 -13.97 8.86
C ALA A 333 0.13 -14.83 9.38
N ALA A 334 1.30 -14.24 9.61
CA ALA A 334 2.47 -14.93 10.15
C ALA A 334 2.19 -15.52 11.54
N ASP A 335 1.55 -14.78 12.44
CA ASP A 335 1.20 -15.27 13.78
C ASP A 335 0.22 -16.45 13.71
N ALA A 336 -0.76 -16.41 12.80
CA ALA A 336 -1.69 -17.51 12.57
C ALA A 336 -0.96 -18.76 12.05
N VAL A 337 -0.05 -18.59 11.10
CA VAL A 337 0.77 -19.69 10.55
C VAL A 337 1.67 -20.29 11.62
N ASN A 338 2.34 -19.47 12.43
CA ASN A 338 3.22 -19.97 13.50
C ASN A 338 2.47 -20.79 14.55
N ILE A 339 1.21 -20.44 14.85
CA ILE A 339 0.34 -21.23 15.71
C ILE A 339 0.02 -22.57 15.03
N ALA A 340 -0.39 -22.56 13.75
CA ALA A 340 -0.76 -23.75 13.01
C ALA A 340 0.41 -24.72 12.82
N LEU A 341 1.63 -24.20 12.60
CA LEU A 341 2.85 -25.02 12.49
C LEU A 341 3.20 -25.70 13.82
N ARG A 342 3.11 -24.97 14.95
CA ARG A 342 3.36 -25.55 16.28
C ARG A 342 2.35 -26.61 16.66
N ASP A 343 1.08 -26.38 16.29
CA ASP A 343 -0.01 -27.33 16.57
C ASP A 343 -0.05 -28.48 15.55
N GLU A 344 0.85 -28.49 14.56
CA GLU A 344 0.89 -29.43 13.43
C GLU A 344 -0.47 -29.55 12.69
N ASN A 345 -1.22 -28.43 12.66
CA ASN A 345 -2.58 -28.41 12.11
C ASN A 345 -2.79 -27.20 11.18
N MET A 346 -2.34 -27.34 9.93
CA MET A 346 -2.46 -26.31 8.90
C MET A 346 -3.90 -26.07 8.40
N GLU A 347 -4.83 -26.99 8.65
CA GLU A 347 -6.24 -26.82 8.24
C GLU A 347 -6.91 -25.65 8.98
N ARG A 348 -6.43 -25.33 10.19
CA ARG A 348 -6.97 -24.24 11.01
C ARG A 348 -6.41 -22.86 10.67
N VAL A 349 -5.43 -22.76 9.77
CA VAL A 349 -4.69 -21.51 9.55
C VAL A 349 -5.59 -20.35 9.11
N ALA A 350 -6.54 -20.60 8.21
CA ALA A 350 -7.47 -19.56 7.74
C ALA A 350 -8.35 -19.02 8.88
N SER A 351 -8.89 -19.91 9.72
CA SER A 351 -9.71 -19.50 10.88
C SER A 351 -8.89 -18.78 11.96
N LEU A 352 -7.63 -19.17 12.15
CA LEU A 352 -6.69 -18.48 13.04
C LEU A 352 -6.40 -17.08 12.52
N TYR A 353 -6.15 -16.92 11.22
CA TYR A 353 -5.89 -15.64 10.59
C TYR A 353 -7.10 -14.69 10.71
N GLU A 354 -8.30 -15.16 10.38
CA GLU A 354 -9.53 -14.38 10.58
C GLU A 354 -9.69 -13.89 12.03
N ARG A 355 -9.37 -14.75 13.00
CA ARG A 355 -9.41 -14.38 14.42
C ARG A 355 -8.36 -13.32 14.76
N GLN A 356 -7.13 -13.44 14.24
CA GLN A 356 -6.08 -12.43 14.43
C GLN A 356 -6.52 -11.08 13.84
N ILE A 357 -7.04 -11.07 12.62
CA ILE A 357 -7.56 -9.86 11.99
C ILE A 357 -8.69 -9.24 12.81
N LYS A 358 -9.71 -10.03 13.23
CA LYS A 358 -10.85 -9.53 14.01
C LYS A 358 -10.44 -8.89 15.34
N ASN A 359 -9.35 -9.36 15.95
CA ASN A 359 -8.83 -8.84 17.21
C ASN A 359 -7.85 -7.67 17.05
N SER A 360 -7.38 -7.40 15.82
CA SER A 360 -6.41 -6.34 15.53
C SER A 360 -7.05 -4.94 15.52
N TRP A 361 -6.21 -3.92 15.66
CA TRP A 361 -6.59 -2.52 15.46
C TRP A 361 -7.06 -2.28 14.02
N LEU A 362 -6.43 -2.95 13.04
CA LEU A 362 -6.76 -2.86 11.63
C LEU A 362 -8.25 -3.11 11.36
N HIS A 363 -8.80 -4.19 11.90
CA HIS A 363 -10.22 -4.52 11.74
C HIS A 363 -11.13 -3.48 12.40
N LYS A 364 -10.75 -3.00 13.59
CA LYS A 364 -11.53 -1.99 14.31
C LYS A 364 -11.62 -0.69 13.50
N ASP A 365 -10.49 -0.23 12.97
CA ASP A 365 -10.41 1.00 12.20
C ASP A 365 -11.11 0.86 10.84
N LEU A 366 -10.86 -0.22 10.08
CA LEU A 366 -11.59 -0.47 8.84
C LEU A 366 -13.11 -0.51 9.06
N LYS A 367 -13.57 -1.12 10.16
CA LYS A 367 -14.99 -1.18 10.49
C LYS A 367 -15.56 0.17 10.90
N LEU A 368 -14.77 1.01 11.58
CA LEU A 368 -15.17 2.37 11.95
C LEU A 368 -15.45 3.23 10.70
N TYR A 369 -14.59 3.14 9.71
CA TYR A 369 -14.69 3.92 8.46
C TYR A 369 -15.41 3.20 7.31
N LYS A 370 -16.07 2.06 7.57
CA LYS A 370 -16.70 1.19 6.55
C LYS A 370 -17.71 1.88 5.62
N ASN A 371 -18.30 2.99 6.03
CA ASN A 371 -19.29 3.72 5.25
C ASN A 371 -18.69 4.94 4.52
N MET A 372 -17.42 5.24 4.70
CA MET A 372 -16.79 6.39 4.06
C MET A 372 -16.78 6.29 2.52
N PRO A 373 -16.43 5.14 1.91
CA PRO A 373 -16.49 5.00 0.46
C PRO A 373 -17.89 5.30 -0.10
N ASP A 374 -18.94 4.71 0.48
CA ASP A 374 -20.33 4.94 0.05
C ASP A 374 -20.75 6.39 0.24
N PHE A 375 -20.33 7.01 1.35
CA PHE A 375 -20.63 8.43 1.61
C PHE A 375 -20.02 9.31 0.52
N LEU A 376 -18.76 9.10 0.15
CA LEU A 376 -18.09 9.89 -0.89
C LEU A 376 -18.75 9.68 -2.26
N ALA A 377 -19.02 8.43 -2.63
CA ALA A 377 -19.69 8.09 -3.89
C ALA A 377 -21.10 8.72 -3.98
N SER A 378 -21.83 8.79 -2.87
CA SER A 378 -23.17 9.36 -2.80
C SER A 378 -23.19 10.90 -2.74
N ASN A 379 -22.05 11.55 -2.58
CA ASN A 379 -21.93 13.00 -2.41
C ASN A 379 -20.92 13.63 -3.39
N PRO A 380 -21.14 13.50 -4.72
CA PRO A 380 -20.19 14.00 -5.72
C PRO A 380 -20.01 15.53 -5.68
N ARG A 381 -20.94 16.26 -5.05
CA ARG A 381 -20.84 17.71 -4.83
C ARG A 381 -19.61 18.12 -4.03
N ILE A 382 -19.05 17.21 -3.21
CA ILE A 382 -17.80 17.42 -2.46
C ILE A 382 -16.63 17.73 -3.40
N PHE A 383 -16.60 17.14 -4.58
CA PHE A 383 -15.51 17.28 -5.54
C PHE A 383 -15.78 18.31 -6.64
N LYS A 384 -17.02 18.78 -6.79
CA LYS A 384 -17.43 19.64 -7.89
C LYS A 384 -18.00 20.99 -7.45
N GLU A 385 -19.02 20.98 -6.59
CA GLU A 385 -19.77 22.19 -6.25
C GLU A 385 -19.26 22.88 -4.98
N TYR A 386 -18.98 22.11 -3.90
CA TYR A 386 -18.55 22.69 -2.64
C TYR A 386 -17.19 23.42 -2.74
N PRO A 387 -16.21 22.97 -3.54
CA PRO A 387 -15.00 23.74 -3.77
C PRO A 387 -15.26 25.15 -4.27
N ALA A 388 -16.21 25.32 -5.19
CA ALA A 388 -16.59 26.64 -5.72
C ALA A 388 -17.34 27.52 -4.70
N LEU A 389 -17.89 26.95 -3.63
CA LEU A 389 -18.56 27.73 -2.57
C LEU A 389 -17.59 28.16 -1.47
N VAL A 390 -16.44 27.51 -1.35
CA VAL A 390 -15.42 27.79 -0.33
C VAL A 390 -14.42 28.85 -0.80
N ASN A 391 -14.14 28.88 -2.10
CA ASN A 391 -13.27 29.85 -2.75
C ASN A 391 -14.09 30.97 -3.40
#